data_93dbdb7724b7f6a24d51748da1b9411d
#
_entry.id   93dbdb7724b7f6a24d51748da1b9411d
#
_cell.length_a   1.000
_cell.length_b   1.000
_cell.length_c   1.000
_cell.angle_alpha   90.00
_cell.angle_beta   90.00
_cell.angle_gamma   90.00
#
_symmetry.space_group_name_H-M   'P 1'
#
loop_
_entity.id
_entity.type
_entity.pdbx_description
1 polymer ?
#
loop_
_entity_poly.entity_id
_entity_poly.type
_entity_poly.pdbx_seq_one_letter_code
_entity_poly.pdbx_strand_id
1 'polypeptide(L)'
;MDSVSEKIYTFIVRVVNFKKNEPIKNVNVKIFRLEKEPITLQQWVENLKNGAPSKRLVLSMNTDNNGNVTAELAMGSYEVKVEKYGLNKVCELTVNDEVLFIEPKKHWWQ
;
A
#
# COMPACT_ATOMS: atom_id res chain seq x y z
N MET A 1 -2.71 -27.83 -14.30
CA MET A 1 -2.90 -27.26 -14.00
C MET A 1 -3.23 -26.54 -13.61
N ASP A 2 -3.54 -26.37 -13.41
CA ASP A 2 -3.78 -25.65 -13.22
C ASP A 2 -3.73 -24.93 -12.75
N SER A 3 -3.60 -25.28 -13.18
CA SER A 3 -3.23 -23.94 -12.94
C SER A 3 -4.12 -23.28 -11.92
N VAL A 4 -3.57 -22.93 -10.89
CA VAL A 4 -4.28 -22.22 -9.87
C VAL A 4 -4.34 -20.77 -10.31
N SER A 5 -5.50 -20.34 -10.76
CA SER A 5 -5.67 -18.92 -10.95
C SER A 5 -5.66 -18.27 -9.58
N GLU A 6 -4.73 -17.38 -9.35
CA GLU A 6 -4.73 -16.61 -8.14
C GLU A 6 -6.02 -15.81 -8.06
N LYS A 7 -6.62 -15.79 -6.88
CA LYS A 7 -7.79 -14.95 -6.67
C LYS A 7 -7.33 -13.50 -6.62
N ILE A 8 -8.08 -12.65 -7.29
CA ILE A 8 -7.82 -11.21 -7.29
C ILE A 8 -8.86 -10.55 -6.40
N TYR A 9 -8.39 -9.68 -5.53
CA TYR A 9 -9.24 -8.98 -4.59
C TYR A 9 -9.24 -7.50 -4.89
N THR A 10 -10.35 -6.85 -4.60
CA THR A 10 -10.45 -5.40 -4.71
C THR A 10 -9.86 -4.78 -3.45
N PHE A 11 -8.92 -3.88 -3.65
CA PHE A 11 -8.25 -3.17 -2.57
C PHE A 11 -8.41 -1.68 -2.80
N ILE A 12 -8.99 -0.99 -1.83
CA ILE A 12 -9.29 0.42 -1.93
C ILE A 12 -8.45 1.20 -0.91
N VAL A 13 -7.75 2.22 -1.39
CA VAL A 13 -7.02 3.14 -0.52
C VAL A 13 -7.79 4.46 -0.53
N ARG A 14 -8.23 4.88 0.64
CA ARG A 14 -8.99 6.12 0.81
C ARG A 14 -8.18 7.13 1.59
N VAL A 15 -8.13 8.36 1.11
CA VAL A 15 -7.43 9.46 1.78
C VAL A 15 -8.41 10.56 2.08
N VAL A 16 -8.50 10.96 3.35
CA VAL A 16 -9.43 11.99 3.80
C VAL A 16 -8.70 13.03 4.65
N ASN A 17 -9.29 14.21 4.79
CA ASN A 17 -8.70 15.21 5.67
C ASN A 17 -9.07 14.92 7.14
N PHE A 18 -8.28 15.48 8.06
CA PHE A 18 -8.46 15.14 9.46
C PHE A 18 -9.62 15.88 10.14
N LYS A 19 -10.11 16.96 9.54
CA LYS A 19 -11.16 17.76 10.19
C LYS A 19 -12.56 17.27 9.89
N LYS A 20 -12.84 16.97 8.61
CA LYS A 20 -14.19 16.68 8.17
C LYS A 20 -14.34 15.31 7.54
N ASN A 21 -13.26 14.53 7.48
CA ASN A 21 -13.25 13.25 6.76
C ASN A 21 -13.64 13.42 5.30
N GLU A 22 -13.36 14.58 4.73
CA GLU A 22 -13.63 14.82 3.32
C GLU A 22 -12.54 14.18 2.46
N PRO A 23 -12.93 13.64 1.30
CA PRO A 23 -11.96 13.01 0.43
C PRO A 23 -10.94 14.00 -0.11
N ILE A 24 -9.70 13.56 -0.25
CA ILE A 24 -8.62 14.36 -0.81
C ILE A 24 -8.24 13.77 -2.16
N LYS A 25 -8.38 14.55 -3.22
CA LYS A 25 -8.08 14.12 -4.58
C LYS A 25 -6.64 14.48 -4.96
N ASN A 26 -6.14 13.83 -6.01
CA ASN A 26 -4.84 14.10 -6.61
C ASN A 26 -3.66 13.89 -5.66
N VAL A 27 -3.80 12.96 -4.73
CA VAL A 27 -2.71 12.58 -3.83
C VAL A 27 -2.13 11.27 -4.32
N ASN A 28 -0.83 11.23 -4.52
CA ASN A 28 -0.16 10.03 -5.01
C ASN A 28 -0.14 8.93 -3.96
N VAL A 29 -0.61 7.76 -4.36
CA VAL A 29 -0.61 6.55 -3.56
C VAL A 29 0.24 5.51 -4.26
N LYS A 30 1.18 4.92 -3.55
CA LYS A 30 2.01 3.84 -4.07
C LYS A 30 1.75 2.58 -3.28
N ILE A 31 1.62 1.47 -3.99
CA ILE A 31 1.41 0.17 -3.38
C ILE A 31 2.58 -0.72 -3.77
N PHE A 32 3.24 -1.29 -2.76
CA PHE A 32 4.36 -2.20 -2.95
C PHE A 32 3.95 -3.59 -2.50
N ARG A 33 4.34 -4.60 -3.28
CA ARG A 33 4.19 -5.99 -2.84
C ARG A 33 5.42 -6.37 -2.04
N LEU A 34 5.20 -6.94 -0.88
CA LEU A 34 6.28 -7.38 -0.01
C LEU A 34 6.61 -8.84 -0.30
N GLU A 35 7.90 -9.12 -0.41
CA GLU A 35 8.38 -10.49 -0.53
C GLU A 35 8.52 -11.04 0.88
N LYS A 36 7.68 -12.00 1.22
CA LYS A 36 7.61 -12.49 2.59
C LYS A 36 8.84 -13.22 3.05
N GLU A 37 9.37 -14.08 2.20
CA GLU A 37 10.46 -14.93 2.62
C GLU A 37 11.48 -15.08 1.51
N PRO A 38 12.74 -15.07 1.85
CA PRO A 38 13.76 -15.42 0.86
C PRO A 38 13.60 -16.88 0.45
N ILE A 39 13.72 -17.14 -0.83
CA ILE A 39 13.57 -18.48 -1.36
C ILE A 39 14.78 -19.33 -1.00
N THR A 40 15.93 -18.69 -0.89
CA THR A 40 17.20 -19.36 -0.60
C THR A 40 17.91 -18.70 0.56
N LEU A 41 18.82 -19.45 1.16
CA LEU A 41 19.68 -18.91 2.21
C LEU A 41 20.49 -17.71 1.70
N GLN A 42 20.93 -17.77 0.46
CA GLN A 42 21.69 -16.68 -0.14
C GLN A 42 20.87 -15.40 -0.21
N GLN A 43 19.62 -15.50 -0.61
CA GLN A 43 18.74 -14.33 -0.64
C GLN A 43 18.52 -13.78 0.75
N TRP A 44 18.39 -14.67 1.72
CA TRP A 44 18.19 -14.25 3.10
C TRP A 44 19.41 -13.44 3.60
N VAL A 45 20.59 -13.90 3.29
CA VAL A 45 21.83 -13.20 3.66
C VAL A 45 21.89 -11.84 2.96
N GLU A 46 21.54 -11.78 1.69
CA GLU A 46 21.53 -10.52 0.95
C GLU A 46 20.54 -9.54 1.53
N ASN A 47 19.35 -10.00 1.92
CA ASN A 47 18.36 -9.14 2.54
C ASN A 47 18.88 -8.56 3.85
N LEU A 48 19.61 -9.35 4.63
CA LEU A 48 20.23 -8.86 5.85
C LEU A 48 21.25 -7.78 5.57
N LYS A 49 22.06 -7.97 4.53
CA LYS A 49 23.06 -6.98 4.15
C LYS A 49 22.43 -5.66 3.71
N ASN A 50 21.33 -5.74 3.00
CA ASN A 50 20.67 -4.58 2.46
C ASN A 50 19.76 -3.90 3.49
N GLY A 51 19.55 -4.53 4.63
CA GLY A 51 18.84 -3.95 5.75
C GLY A 51 17.35 -3.80 5.58
N ALA A 52 16.76 -4.38 4.53
CA ALA A 52 15.33 -4.23 4.29
C ALA A 52 14.80 -5.44 3.54
N PRO A 53 13.54 -5.83 3.83
CA PRO A 53 12.90 -6.86 3.02
C PRO A 53 12.69 -6.36 1.60
N SER A 54 12.69 -7.29 0.66
CA SER A 54 12.42 -6.96 -0.74
C SER A 54 10.99 -6.47 -0.91
N LYS A 55 10.82 -5.42 -1.68
CA LYS A 55 9.49 -4.96 -2.05
C LYS A 55 9.52 -4.48 -3.48
N ARG A 56 8.38 -4.59 -4.13
CA ARG A 56 8.25 -4.22 -5.54
C ARG A 56 7.05 -3.31 -5.72
N LEU A 57 7.25 -2.20 -6.41
CA LEU A 57 6.14 -1.30 -6.73
C LEU A 57 5.20 -1.99 -7.70
N VAL A 58 3.92 -2.10 -7.33
CA VAL A 58 2.90 -2.70 -8.19
C VAL A 58 1.90 -1.69 -8.70
N LEU A 59 1.76 -0.55 -8.02
CA LEU A 59 0.82 0.48 -8.44
C LEU A 59 1.28 1.84 -7.94
N SER A 60 1.13 2.85 -8.79
CA SER A 60 1.30 4.25 -8.40
C SER A 60 0.19 5.02 -9.09
N MET A 61 -0.73 5.59 -8.31
CA MET A 61 -1.87 6.35 -8.82
C MET A 61 -2.21 7.48 -7.89
N ASN A 62 -2.84 8.51 -8.46
CA ASN A 62 -3.38 9.59 -7.66
C ASN A 62 -4.82 9.27 -7.27
N THR A 63 -5.23 9.74 -6.10
CA THR A 63 -6.61 9.58 -5.67
C THR A 63 -7.56 10.28 -6.64
N ASP A 64 -8.74 9.71 -6.79
CA ASP A 64 -9.78 10.29 -7.62
C ASP A 64 -10.57 11.36 -6.84
N ASN A 65 -11.68 11.83 -7.43
CA ASN A 65 -12.50 12.85 -6.79
C ASN A 65 -13.13 12.40 -5.48
N ASN A 66 -13.18 11.11 -5.25
CA ASN A 66 -13.67 10.53 -4.01
C ASN A 66 -12.57 10.21 -3.02
N GLY A 67 -11.34 10.61 -3.33
CA GLY A 67 -10.19 10.34 -2.48
C GLY A 67 -9.73 8.91 -2.49
N ASN A 68 -10.11 8.16 -3.50
CA ASN A 68 -9.85 6.71 -3.56
C ASN A 68 -8.85 6.34 -4.64
N VAL A 69 -8.07 5.31 -4.36
CA VAL A 69 -7.35 4.54 -5.36
C VAL A 69 -7.86 3.11 -5.25
N THR A 70 -8.38 2.60 -6.35
CA THR A 70 -8.89 1.23 -6.38
C THR A 70 -7.93 0.37 -7.17
N ALA A 71 -7.53 -0.75 -6.57
CA ALA A 71 -6.60 -1.68 -7.17
C ALA A 71 -7.16 -3.09 -7.12
N GLU A 72 -6.79 -3.89 -8.10
CA GLU A 72 -7.11 -5.32 -8.08
C GLU A 72 -5.80 -6.06 -7.92
N LEU A 73 -5.65 -6.75 -6.80
CA LEU A 73 -4.40 -7.35 -6.39
C LEU A 73 -4.59 -8.79 -5.97
N ALA A 74 -3.57 -9.61 -6.23
CA ALA A 74 -3.54 -10.97 -5.75
C ALA A 74 -3.33 -10.99 -4.23
N MET A 75 -3.74 -12.08 -3.61
CA MET A 75 -3.51 -12.28 -2.19
C MET A 75 -2.02 -12.11 -1.86
N GLY A 76 -1.72 -11.45 -0.78
CA GLY A 76 -0.35 -11.23 -0.35
C GLY A 76 -0.20 -10.09 0.64
N SER A 77 1.04 -9.78 0.96
CA SER A 77 1.36 -8.66 1.85
C SER A 77 1.77 -7.45 1.04
N TYR A 78 1.29 -6.29 1.44
CA TYR A 78 1.51 -5.05 0.70
C TYR A 78 1.84 -3.92 1.66
N GLU A 79 2.65 -2.99 1.17
CA GLU A 79 2.88 -1.72 1.84
C GLU A 79 2.28 -0.61 1.00
N VAL A 80 1.45 0.22 1.62
CA VAL A 80 0.80 1.36 0.97
C VAL A 80 1.42 2.63 1.50
N LYS A 81 1.87 3.48 0.60
CA LYS A 81 2.48 4.77 0.96
C LYS A 81 1.70 5.93 0.39
N VAL A 82 1.47 6.93 1.21
CA VAL A 82 0.97 8.23 0.79
C VAL A 82 2.12 9.21 0.99
N GLU A 83 2.88 9.44 -0.08
CA GLU A 83 4.15 10.17 0.03
C GLU A 83 3.98 11.61 0.50
N LYS A 84 2.92 12.26 0.05
CA LYS A 84 2.68 13.65 0.40
C LYS A 84 2.70 13.89 1.91
N TYR A 85 2.24 12.92 2.68
CA TYR A 85 2.16 13.05 4.13
C TYR A 85 3.16 12.19 4.88
N GLY A 86 3.97 11.43 4.17
CA GLY A 86 4.90 10.52 4.81
C GLY A 86 4.22 9.36 5.54
N LEU A 87 3.02 9.00 5.13
CA LEU A 87 2.26 7.93 5.77
C LEU A 87 2.48 6.61 5.06
N ASN A 88 2.52 5.53 5.83
CA ASN A 88 2.54 4.20 5.25
C ASN A 88 1.84 3.20 6.16
N LYS A 89 1.33 2.15 5.55
CA LYS A 89 0.72 1.04 6.27
C LYS A 89 1.08 -0.27 5.58
N VAL A 90 1.30 -1.29 6.38
CA VAL A 90 1.51 -2.65 5.89
C VAL A 90 0.25 -3.45 6.18
N CYS A 91 -0.22 -4.18 5.19
CA CYS A 91 -1.43 -4.98 5.35
C CYS A 91 -1.31 -6.30 4.60
N GLU A 92 -2.09 -7.26 5.05
CA GLU A 92 -2.22 -8.54 4.37
C GLU A 92 -3.56 -8.58 3.67
N LEU A 93 -3.53 -8.79 2.36
CA LEU A 93 -4.75 -8.85 1.56
C LEU A 93 -5.15 -10.30 1.38
N THR A 94 -6.19 -10.70 2.06
CA THR A 94 -6.74 -12.06 1.97
C THR A 94 -8.20 -12.05 1.54
N VAL A 95 -8.82 -10.88 1.54
CA VAL A 95 -10.20 -10.66 1.09
C VAL A 95 -10.24 -9.25 0.53
N ASN A 96 -11.35 -8.88 -0.07
CA ASN A 96 -11.55 -7.48 -0.46
C ASN A 96 -11.40 -6.60 0.78
N ASP A 97 -10.64 -5.53 0.67
CA ASP A 97 -10.31 -4.72 1.84
C ASP A 97 -10.17 -3.25 1.47
N GLU A 98 -10.16 -2.42 2.49
CA GLU A 98 -10.02 -0.98 2.36
C GLU A 98 -9.06 -0.47 3.41
N VAL A 99 -8.18 0.45 3.02
CA VAL A 99 -7.26 1.11 3.95
C VAL A 99 -7.57 2.59 3.95
N LEU A 100 -7.72 3.15 5.14
CA LEU A 100 -8.00 4.56 5.32
C LEU A 100 -6.73 5.29 5.78
N PHE A 101 -6.38 6.35 5.06
CA PHE A 101 -5.35 7.29 5.48
C PHE A 101 -6.00 8.61 5.84
N ILE A 102 -5.59 9.18 6.96
CA ILE A 102 -6.09 10.47 7.40
C ILE A 102 -4.94 11.47 7.32
N GLU A 103 -5.17 12.60 6.66
CA GLU A 103 -4.19 13.67 6.56
C GLU A 103 -3.71 14.03 7.96
N PRO A 104 -2.40 14.10 8.21
CA PRO A 104 -1.89 14.46 9.53
C PRO A 104 -2.34 15.85 9.93
N LYS A 105 -2.66 15.99 11.21
CA LYS A 105 -3.01 17.29 11.74
C LYS A 105 -1.79 18.22 11.69
N LYS A 106 -1.95 19.39 11.12
CA LYS A 106 -0.87 20.36 11.09
C LYS A 106 -0.70 20.98 12.46
N HIS A 107 0.55 21.13 12.86
CA HIS A 107 0.84 21.87 14.07
C HIS A 107 0.59 23.35 13.84
N TRP A 108 0.20 24.05 14.88
CA TRP A 108 -0.16 25.46 14.76
C TRP A 108 1.00 26.35 14.32
N TRP A 109 2.23 25.90 14.47
CA TRP A 109 3.40 26.68 14.06
C TRP A 109 3.86 26.38 12.64
N GLN A 110 3.18 25.54 11.93
CA GLN A 110 3.51 25.22 10.56
C GLN A 110 2.67 26.01 9.59
#